data_193d93eeeb332d4f3dfe8b6c975e868b
#
_entry.id   193d93eeeb332d4f3dfe8b6c975e868b
#
_cell.length_a   1.000
_cell.length_b   1.000
_cell.length_c   1.000
_cell.angle_alpha   90.00
_cell.angle_beta   90.00
_cell.angle_gamma   90.00
#
_symmetry.space_group_name_H-M   'P 1'
#
loop_
_entity.id
_entity.type
_entity.pdbx_description
1 polymer ?
#
loop_
_entity_poly.entity_id
_entity_poly.type
_entity_poly.pdbx_seq_one_letter_code
_entity_poly.pdbx_strand_id
1 'polypeptide(L)'
;MTASVANVVVTAADAVDGTAVVAIGADASGAAAPTLQRTDLPNGLTVLSEHVPGARSVAFGAWVRAATLHESAEQMGVSHLLEHMVFKGTRSFSAQDIALSLETLGGSLDAYTEREHTSYQARVLDEHLADAATVIGELVFEPMLRLDDLALERKVILEEISMVEDTPDDIIFDVHNRALWGDHPHGYAILGTRDTVRALDVDDLQALHARAYHPGRLVVAASGRVEHEQLLEVLDRAGWTQRPRGDMTPFAVDPVEAAGAHAEHVLRRDIGQTHIVLGGQGIAYGDPRRFAFAVVDMLLGGGMSSKLFQRVREELGLAYSVSTFNSSFADTGAHGVYLASAPDTAQEALDAVREVMHEVAANGLTSEELAAGKRQLRGQLVLSMEGVSSRMYRAATTALYGEPFRTVDQLMALVEAIDEDTVREVAREYFNPDRHVLVSLGPQAVR
;
A
#
# COMPACT_ATOMS: atom_id res chain seq x y z
N MET A 1 10.18 39.48 0.26
CA MET A 1 9.49 39.33 1.55
C MET A 1 9.52 37.83 1.84
N THR A 2 10.41 37.44 2.70
CA THR A 2 10.65 36.02 3.07
C THR A 2 9.48 35.52 3.90
N ALA A 3 8.73 34.56 3.36
CA ALA A 3 7.71 33.84 4.11
C ALA A 3 8.39 32.94 5.16
N SER A 4 8.14 33.26 6.43
CA SER A 4 8.57 32.49 7.59
C SER A 4 7.92 31.10 7.56
N VAL A 5 8.72 30.06 7.40
CA VAL A 5 8.31 28.68 7.64
C VAL A 5 7.99 28.58 9.13
N ALA A 6 6.71 28.38 9.45
CA ALA A 6 6.27 28.21 10.83
C ALA A 6 6.94 26.97 11.43
N ASN A 7 7.69 27.20 12.50
CA ASN A 7 8.43 26.21 13.25
C ASN A 7 7.51 25.10 13.76
N VAL A 8 7.87 23.86 13.48
CA VAL A 8 7.38 22.68 14.19
C VAL A 8 7.77 22.86 15.66
N VAL A 9 6.81 23.13 16.52
CA VAL A 9 7.05 23.17 17.97
C VAL A 9 7.04 21.71 18.43
N VAL A 10 8.23 21.16 18.60
CA VAL A 10 8.43 19.92 19.34
C VAL A 10 8.38 20.30 20.82
N THR A 11 7.22 20.16 21.45
CA THR A 11 7.16 20.17 22.93
C THR A 11 7.47 18.77 23.42
N ALA A 12 8.71 18.55 23.88
CA ALA A 12 9.02 17.40 24.69
C ALA A 12 8.28 17.59 26.03
N ALA A 13 7.20 16.87 26.25
CA ALA A 13 6.66 16.66 27.57
C ALA A 13 7.58 15.69 28.30
N ASP A 14 7.79 15.92 29.60
CA ASP A 14 8.76 15.28 30.47
C ASP A 14 8.85 13.76 30.26
N ALA A 15 10.04 13.30 29.88
CA ALA A 15 10.35 11.90 29.71
C ALA A 15 10.30 11.19 31.09
N VAL A 16 9.27 10.39 31.27
CA VAL A 16 9.29 9.35 32.31
C VAL A 16 9.73 8.07 31.59
N ASP A 17 10.87 7.53 31.96
CA ASP A 17 11.48 6.29 31.48
C ASP A 17 11.82 6.19 29.96
N GLY A 18 12.34 7.27 29.35
CA GLY A 18 12.92 7.20 27.99
C GLY A 18 11.90 7.16 26.85
N THR A 19 10.63 7.39 27.12
CA THR A 19 9.56 7.51 26.13
C THR A 19 9.35 8.97 25.73
N ALA A 20 9.63 9.32 24.47
CA ALA A 20 9.30 10.64 23.94
C ALA A 20 7.90 10.60 23.30
N VAL A 21 6.96 11.34 23.87
CA VAL A 21 5.66 11.62 23.20
C VAL A 21 5.87 12.86 22.33
N VAL A 22 5.77 12.70 21.01
CA VAL A 22 5.84 13.80 20.06
C VAL A 22 4.43 14.14 19.59
N ALA A 23 3.90 15.28 20.02
CA ALA A 23 2.65 15.84 19.47
C ALA A 23 2.97 16.65 18.21
N ILE A 24 2.33 16.32 17.08
CA ILE A 24 2.54 16.99 15.80
C ILE A 24 1.25 17.69 15.37
N GLY A 25 1.26 19.04 15.37
CA GLY A 25 0.31 19.86 14.67
C GLY A 25 -0.72 20.58 15.52
N ALA A 26 -0.73 21.93 15.40
CA ALA A 26 -1.90 22.77 15.62
C ALA A 26 -2.25 23.41 14.28
N ASP A 27 -3.54 23.49 13.94
CA ASP A 27 -3.98 24.22 12.76
C ASP A 27 -4.10 25.73 13.04
N ALA A 28 -4.09 26.54 11.97
CA ALA A 28 -4.20 27.99 12.06
C ALA A 28 -5.61 28.49 12.44
N SER A 29 -6.61 27.61 12.56
CA SER A 29 -8.02 27.96 12.79
C SER A 29 -8.41 27.98 14.27
N GLY A 30 -7.54 27.53 15.18
CA GLY A 30 -7.82 27.49 16.62
C GLY A 30 -8.84 26.42 17.05
N ALA A 31 -9.35 25.61 16.14
CA ALA A 31 -10.04 24.38 16.46
C ALA A 31 -9.00 23.31 16.86
N ALA A 32 -9.31 22.44 17.81
CA ALA A 32 -8.45 21.34 18.17
C ALA A 32 -8.28 20.42 16.94
N ALA A 33 -7.24 20.67 16.16
CA ALA A 33 -6.90 19.83 15.02
C ALA A 33 -6.58 18.41 15.50
N PRO A 34 -6.91 17.36 14.73
CA PRO A 34 -6.48 16.02 15.03
C PRO A 34 -4.96 16.01 15.17
N THR A 35 -4.50 15.65 16.34
CA THR A 35 -3.05 15.62 16.65
C THR A 35 -2.59 14.17 16.56
N LEU A 36 -1.66 13.89 15.66
CA LEU A 36 -0.98 12.60 15.70
C LEU A 36 -0.02 12.59 16.88
N GLN A 37 -0.13 11.56 17.70
CA GLN A 37 0.82 11.28 18.78
C GLN A 37 1.63 10.04 18.44
N ARG A 38 2.92 10.05 18.78
CA ARG A 38 3.84 8.95 18.53
C ARG A 38 4.61 8.63 19.80
N THR A 39 4.73 7.34 20.10
CA THR A 39 5.63 6.80 21.13
C THR A 39 6.43 5.65 20.53
N ASP A 40 7.74 5.71 20.66
CA ASP A 40 8.63 4.58 20.37
C ASP A 40 8.97 3.90 21.71
N LEU A 41 8.46 2.69 21.91
CA LEU A 41 8.61 1.94 23.16
C LEU A 41 10.00 1.32 23.29
N PRO A 42 10.49 1.03 24.52
CA PRO A 42 11.82 0.44 24.75
C PRO A 42 12.03 -0.90 24.03
N ASN A 43 10.97 -1.68 23.83
CA ASN A 43 11.02 -2.93 23.06
C ASN A 43 11.02 -2.73 21.54
N GLY A 44 11.06 -1.49 21.05
CA GLY A 44 11.15 -1.13 19.65
C GLY A 44 9.80 -0.99 18.93
N LEU A 45 8.67 -1.20 19.62
CA LEU A 45 7.36 -0.98 19.04
C LEU A 45 7.11 0.52 18.82
N THR A 46 6.76 0.90 17.58
CA THR A 46 6.27 2.25 17.25
C THR A 46 4.76 2.29 17.40
N VAL A 47 4.24 3.17 18.23
CA VAL A 47 2.80 3.36 18.48
C VAL A 47 2.36 4.75 18.03
N LEU A 48 1.32 4.80 17.22
CA LEU A 48 0.74 6.02 16.66
C LEU A 48 -0.74 6.10 17.02
N SER A 49 -1.22 7.28 17.36
CA SER A 49 -2.65 7.52 17.51
C SER A 49 -3.06 8.89 16.98
N GLU A 50 -4.23 8.95 16.37
CA GLU A 50 -4.86 10.20 15.93
C GLU A 50 -6.30 10.27 16.48
N HIS A 51 -6.52 11.14 17.48
CA HIS A 51 -7.87 11.38 18.01
C HIS A 51 -8.72 12.14 16.98
N VAL A 52 -9.89 11.61 16.67
CA VAL A 52 -10.85 12.25 15.75
C VAL A 52 -12.07 12.69 16.54
N PRO A 53 -12.26 14.01 16.77
CA PRO A 53 -13.41 14.53 17.51
C PRO A 53 -14.73 14.10 16.90
N GLY A 54 -15.65 13.62 17.73
CA GLY A 54 -17.00 13.19 17.30
C GLY A 54 -17.10 11.79 16.73
N ALA A 55 -15.99 11.10 16.49
CA ALA A 55 -16.01 9.69 16.11
C ALA A 55 -16.58 8.83 17.28
N ARG A 56 -17.29 7.75 16.93
CA ARG A 56 -17.81 6.72 17.86
C ARG A 56 -17.22 5.35 17.57
N SER A 57 -16.21 5.32 16.71
CA SER A 57 -15.46 4.12 16.33
C SER A 57 -13.97 4.40 16.37
N VAL A 58 -13.19 3.34 16.45
CA VAL A 58 -11.74 3.34 16.31
C VAL A 58 -11.34 2.35 15.24
N ALA A 59 -10.43 2.76 14.36
CA ALA A 59 -9.65 1.86 13.52
C ALA A 59 -8.32 1.61 14.23
N PHE A 60 -7.93 0.35 14.35
CA PHE A 60 -6.71 -0.10 15.00
C PHE A 60 -6.01 -1.13 14.12
N GLY A 61 -4.69 -1.05 13.98
CA GLY A 61 -3.95 -2.01 13.18
C GLY A 61 -2.49 -2.13 13.58
N ALA A 62 -1.90 -3.25 13.17
CA ALA A 62 -0.48 -3.56 13.32
C ALA A 62 0.12 -3.89 11.95
N TRP A 63 1.26 -3.31 11.64
CA TRP A 63 2.01 -3.51 10.40
C TRP A 63 3.35 -4.15 10.71
N VAL A 64 3.60 -5.30 10.10
CA VAL A 64 4.88 -6.02 10.16
C VAL A 64 5.75 -5.54 9.00
N ARG A 65 6.96 -5.05 9.27
CA ARG A 65 7.93 -4.59 8.25
C ARG A 65 8.62 -5.79 7.57
N ALA A 66 7.82 -6.70 7.05
CA ALA A 66 8.26 -7.85 6.28
C ALA A 66 7.10 -8.36 5.43
N ALA A 67 7.37 -8.64 4.18
CA ALA A 67 6.44 -9.24 3.23
C ALA A 67 7.22 -9.72 1.99
N THR A 68 6.57 -9.79 0.83
CA THR A 68 7.09 -10.38 -0.40
C THR A 68 8.49 -9.88 -0.80
N LEU A 69 8.82 -8.60 -0.57
CA LEU A 69 10.14 -8.03 -0.84
C LEU A 69 11.27 -8.74 -0.06
N HIS A 70 10.93 -9.40 1.04
CA HIS A 70 11.89 -10.02 1.97
C HIS A 70 11.96 -11.55 1.81
N GLU A 71 11.32 -12.09 0.79
CA GLU A 71 11.28 -13.51 0.47
C GLU A 71 12.43 -13.91 -0.47
N SER A 72 12.89 -15.16 -0.37
CA SER A 72 13.71 -15.74 -1.42
C SER A 72 12.83 -16.28 -2.56
N ALA A 73 13.44 -16.56 -3.71
CA ALA A 73 12.70 -17.11 -4.85
C ALA A 73 12.04 -18.47 -4.52
N GLU A 74 12.69 -19.29 -3.67
CA GLU A 74 12.20 -20.59 -3.24
C GLU A 74 11.04 -20.47 -2.23
N GLN A 75 10.98 -19.35 -1.49
CA GLN A 75 9.98 -19.10 -0.45
C GLN A 75 8.91 -18.10 -0.90
N MET A 76 8.81 -17.81 -2.20
CA MET A 76 7.81 -16.91 -2.76
C MET A 76 6.40 -17.30 -2.30
N GLY A 77 5.68 -16.35 -1.68
CA GLY A 77 4.35 -16.53 -1.12
C GLY A 77 4.33 -16.94 0.36
N VAL A 78 5.49 -17.06 1.03
CA VAL A 78 5.52 -17.43 2.46
C VAL A 78 4.86 -16.39 3.36
N SER A 79 4.96 -15.10 3.03
CA SER A 79 4.31 -14.03 3.80
C SER A 79 2.80 -14.09 3.71
N HIS A 80 2.26 -14.33 2.51
CA HIS A 80 0.83 -14.49 2.29
C HIS A 80 0.29 -15.76 2.95
N LEU A 81 1.01 -16.89 2.83
CA LEU A 81 0.64 -18.12 3.52
C LEU A 81 0.67 -17.95 5.04
N LEU A 82 1.64 -17.20 5.60
CA LEU A 82 1.68 -16.90 7.03
C LEU A 82 0.50 -16.02 7.46
N GLU A 83 0.10 -15.05 6.63
CA GLU A 83 -1.10 -14.24 6.88
C GLU A 83 -2.34 -15.13 7.04
N HIS A 84 -2.58 -16.09 6.13
CA HIS A 84 -3.68 -17.05 6.26
C HIS A 84 -3.57 -17.90 7.53
N MET A 85 -2.37 -18.38 7.81
CA MET A 85 -2.12 -19.34 8.89
C MET A 85 -2.32 -18.75 10.29
N VAL A 86 -2.09 -17.45 10.51
CA VAL A 86 -2.33 -16.84 11.82
C VAL A 86 -3.80 -16.83 12.22
N PHE A 87 -4.74 -16.86 11.25
CA PHE A 87 -6.17 -16.95 11.47
C PHE A 87 -6.67 -18.37 11.80
N LYS A 88 -5.81 -19.40 11.70
CA LYS A 88 -6.22 -20.79 11.99
C LYS A 88 -6.16 -21.17 13.46
N GLY A 89 -5.81 -20.25 14.30
CA GLY A 89 -5.83 -20.35 15.74
C GLY A 89 -4.57 -19.83 16.40
N THR A 90 -4.75 -19.32 17.57
CA THR A 90 -3.70 -18.84 18.46
C THR A 90 -3.64 -19.70 19.71
N ARG A 91 -2.80 -19.30 20.67
CA ARG A 91 -2.77 -19.98 21.97
C ARG A 91 -4.11 -19.92 22.71
N SER A 92 -4.83 -18.79 22.58
CA SER A 92 -6.07 -18.50 23.34
C SER A 92 -7.34 -18.67 22.53
N PHE A 93 -7.28 -18.57 21.20
CA PHE A 93 -8.44 -18.54 20.31
C PHE A 93 -8.38 -19.66 19.27
N SER A 94 -9.49 -20.34 19.05
CA SER A 94 -9.68 -21.17 17.84
C SER A 94 -9.91 -20.26 16.61
N ALA A 95 -9.86 -20.82 15.39
CA ALA A 95 -10.20 -20.10 14.17
C ALA A 95 -11.63 -19.53 14.21
N GLN A 96 -12.56 -20.28 14.81
CA GLN A 96 -13.95 -19.82 14.98
C GLN A 96 -14.03 -18.67 15.99
N ASP A 97 -13.29 -18.73 17.10
CA ASP A 97 -13.26 -17.65 18.10
C ASP A 97 -12.68 -16.38 17.49
N ILE A 98 -11.62 -16.48 16.67
CA ILE A 98 -11.04 -15.33 15.94
C ILE A 98 -12.10 -14.70 15.02
N ALA A 99 -12.77 -15.50 14.19
CA ALA A 99 -13.80 -14.99 13.27
C ALA A 99 -14.95 -14.30 14.02
N LEU A 100 -15.38 -14.85 15.15
CA LEU A 100 -16.49 -14.30 15.93
C LEU A 100 -16.09 -13.13 16.85
N SER A 101 -14.81 -12.99 17.19
CA SER A 101 -14.34 -12.08 18.26
C SER A 101 -14.74 -10.62 18.07
N LEU A 102 -14.62 -10.10 16.87
CA LEU A 102 -14.99 -8.71 16.54
C LEU A 102 -16.29 -8.61 15.75
N GLU A 103 -16.63 -9.63 14.96
CA GLU A 103 -17.85 -9.63 14.15
C GLU A 103 -19.11 -9.58 15.05
N THR A 104 -19.14 -10.33 16.15
CA THR A 104 -20.25 -10.31 17.11
C THR A 104 -20.41 -8.97 17.84
N LEU A 105 -19.37 -8.15 17.86
CA LEU A 105 -19.37 -6.79 18.40
C LEU A 105 -19.68 -5.73 17.33
N GLY A 106 -20.02 -6.15 16.10
CA GLY A 106 -20.31 -5.28 14.96
C GLY A 106 -19.05 -4.65 14.36
N GLY A 107 -17.87 -5.21 14.64
CA GLY A 107 -16.59 -4.81 14.09
C GLY A 107 -16.18 -5.61 12.86
N SER A 108 -15.05 -5.25 12.26
CA SER A 108 -14.38 -6.03 11.22
C SER A 108 -12.95 -6.35 11.67
N LEU A 109 -12.43 -7.46 11.15
CA LEU A 109 -11.04 -7.89 11.29
C LEU A 109 -10.56 -8.31 9.91
N ASP A 110 -9.54 -7.63 9.41
CA ASP A 110 -8.98 -7.83 8.07
C ASP A 110 -7.46 -7.93 8.15
N ALA A 111 -6.86 -8.56 7.14
CA ALA A 111 -5.42 -8.57 6.94
C ALA A 111 -5.10 -8.46 5.45
N TYR A 112 -3.92 -8.00 5.13
CA TYR A 112 -3.39 -8.05 3.76
C TYR A 112 -1.87 -8.07 3.76
N THR A 113 -1.33 -8.77 2.79
CA THR A 113 0.09 -8.79 2.47
C THR A 113 0.36 -7.94 1.23
N GLU A 114 1.23 -6.96 1.39
CA GLU A 114 1.76 -6.15 0.30
C GLU A 114 3.20 -6.57 -0.04
N ARG A 115 3.92 -5.74 -0.78
CA ARG A 115 5.32 -6.05 -1.13
C ARG A 115 6.29 -5.82 0.02
N GLU A 116 6.09 -4.78 0.82
CA GLU A 116 7.03 -4.34 1.86
C GLU A 116 6.55 -4.60 3.28
N HIS A 117 5.26 -4.85 3.47
CA HIS A 117 4.68 -5.09 4.79
C HIS A 117 3.44 -5.98 4.73
N THR A 118 3.15 -6.64 5.85
CA THR A 118 1.90 -7.36 6.11
C THR A 118 1.16 -6.62 7.22
N SER A 119 -0.15 -6.47 7.11
CA SER A 119 -0.96 -5.76 8.10
C SER A 119 -2.10 -6.59 8.64
N TYR A 120 -2.46 -6.33 9.89
CA TYR A 120 -3.61 -6.86 10.60
C TYR A 120 -4.38 -5.68 11.17
N GLN A 121 -5.67 -5.58 10.90
CA GLN A 121 -6.43 -4.38 11.21
C GLN A 121 -7.87 -4.68 11.58
N ALA A 122 -8.40 -3.86 12.47
CA ALA A 122 -9.78 -3.93 12.92
C ALA A 122 -10.43 -2.54 12.90
N ARG A 123 -11.73 -2.52 12.69
CA ARG A 123 -12.56 -1.35 12.93
C ARG A 123 -13.68 -1.73 13.87
N VAL A 124 -13.76 -1.08 15.02
CA VAL A 124 -14.69 -1.40 16.11
C VAL A 124 -15.29 -0.14 16.72
N LEU A 125 -16.30 -0.28 17.56
CA LEU A 125 -16.70 0.81 18.46
C LEU A 125 -15.57 1.12 19.45
N ASP A 126 -15.51 2.36 19.90
CA ASP A 126 -14.44 2.84 20.81
C ASP A 126 -14.33 2.02 22.12
N GLU A 127 -15.43 1.46 22.62
CA GLU A 127 -15.48 0.60 23.81
C GLU A 127 -14.81 -0.77 23.60
N HIS A 128 -14.61 -1.20 22.34
CA HIS A 128 -14.02 -2.50 21.96
C HIS A 128 -12.57 -2.41 21.48
N LEU A 129 -11.89 -1.28 21.70
CA LEU A 129 -10.47 -1.14 21.36
C LEU A 129 -9.58 -2.21 22.04
N ALA A 130 -9.89 -2.53 23.30
CA ALA A 130 -9.13 -3.53 24.05
C ALA A 130 -9.31 -4.95 23.47
N ASP A 131 -10.50 -5.29 22.99
CA ASP A 131 -10.79 -6.56 22.34
C ASP A 131 -10.00 -6.65 21.03
N ALA A 132 -10.02 -5.59 20.20
CA ALA A 132 -9.28 -5.53 18.95
C ALA A 132 -7.75 -5.66 19.18
N ALA A 133 -7.20 -4.95 20.16
CA ALA A 133 -5.79 -5.03 20.49
C ALA A 133 -5.38 -6.41 21.01
N THR A 134 -6.26 -7.09 21.74
CA THR A 134 -6.03 -8.45 22.24
C THR A 134 -6.03 -9.45 21.08
N VAL A 135 -7.04 -9.41 20.22
CA VAL A 135 -7.16 -10.34 19.09
C VAL A 135 -6.00 -10.17 18.11
N ILE A 136 -5.69 -8.94 17.69
CA ILE A 136 -4.58 -8.69 16.77
C ILE A 136 -3.24 -9.07 17.43
N GLY A 137 -3.07 -8.80 18.75
CA GLY A 137 -1.88 -9.23 19.48
C GLY A 137 -1.70 -10.76 19.48
N GLU A 138 -2.76 -11.51 19.68
CA GLU A 138 -2.75 -12.98 19.59
C GLU A 138 -2.37 -13.47 18.18
N LEU A 139 -2.96 -12.87 17.12
CA LEU A 139 -2.61 -13.21 15.73
C LEU A 139 -1.14 -12.95 15.43
N VAL A 140 -0.63 -11.81 15.87
CA VAL A 140 0.75 -11.37 15.58
C VAL A 140 1.77 -12.17 16.39
N PHE A 141 1.51 -12.46 17.67
CA PHE A 141 2.56 -12.99 18.56
C PHE A 141 2.40 -14.48 18.91
N GLU A 142 1.20 -15.05 18.83
CA GLU A 142 0.93 -16.39 19.37
C GLU A 142 0.20 -17.33 18.38
N PRO A 143 0.46 -17.25 17.04
CA PRO A 143 -0.19 -18.18 16.12
C PRO A 143 0.30 -19.60 16.35
N MET A 144 -0.59 -20.58 16.16
CA MET A 144 -0.26 -22.00 16.41
C MET A 144 0.50 -22.66 15.26
N LEU A 145 0.33 -22.22 14.04
CA LEU A 145 0.99 -22.71 12.80
C LEU A 145 1.01 -24.23 12.70
N ARG A 146 -0.16 -24.88 12.84
CA ARG A 146 -0.26 -26.35 12.87
C ARG A 146 -0.14 -26.94 11.47
N LEU A 147 0.48 -28.14 11.37
CA LEU A 147 0.67 -28.84 10.10
C LEU A 147 -0.67 -29.17 9.39
N ASP A 148 -1.70 -29.56 10.14
CA ASP A 148 -3.00 -29.88 9.58
C ASP A 148 -3.68 -28.64 8.97
N ASP A 149 -3.55 -27.49 9.61
CA ASP A 149 -4.06 -26.21 9.09
C ASP A 149 -3.30 -25.80 7.83
N LEU A 150 -1.97 -25.97 7.80
CA LEU A 150 -1.16 -25.70 6.62
C LEU A 150 -1.62 -26.55 5.42
N ALA A 151 -1.93 -27.83 5.64
CA ALA A 151 -2.42 -28.70 4.58
C ALA A 151 -3.76 -28.27 3.99
N LEU A 152 -4.60 -27.60 4.78
CA LEU A 152 -5.87 -27.02 4.34
C LEU A 152 -5.66 -25.68 3.64
N GLU A 153 -4.90 -24.76 4.25
CA GLU A 153 -4.69 -23.42 3.69
C GLU A 153 -3.89 -23.45 2.38
N ARG A 154 -2.96 -24.38 2.23
CA ARG A 154 -2.30 -24.59 0.95
C ARG A 154 -3.29 -24.88 -0.19
N LYS A 155 -4.39 -25.58 0.06
CA LYS A 155 -5.43 -25.81 -0.95
C LYS A 155 -6.18 -24.52 -1.25
N VAL A 156 -6.49 -23.73 -0.23
CA VAL A 156 -7.16 -22.43 -0.40
C VAL A 156 -6.31 -21.50 -1.27
N ILE A 157 -5.03 -21.34 -0.95
CA ILE A 157 -4.12 -20.48 -1.73
C ILE A 157 -3.92 -21.00 -3.17
N LEU A 158 -3.88 -22.31 -3.38
CA LEU A 158 -3.82 -22.88 -4.73
C LEU A 158 -5.10 -22.59 -5.55
N GLU A 159 -6.25 -22.50 -4.91
CA GLU A 159 -7.50 -22.05 -5.55
C GLU A 159 -7.47 -20.53 -5.82
N GLU A 160 -6.93 -19.74 -4.91
CA GLU A 160 -6.75 -18.28 -5.14
C GLU A 160 -5.80 -18.02 -6.32
N ILE A 161 -4.69 -18.76 -6.42
CA ILE A 161 -3.81 -18.69 -7.59
C ILE A 161 -4.59 -19.05 -8.86
N SER A 162 -5.47 -20.08 -8.81
CA SER A 162 -6.31 -20.42 -9.96
C SER A 162 -7.26 -19.28 -10.33
N MET A 163 -7.87 -18.63 -9.34
CA MET A 163 -8.76 -17.48 -9.58
C MET A 163 -8.02 -16.32 -10.24
N VAL A 164 -6.82 -15.98 -9.76
CA VAL A 164 -5.98 -14.94 -10.37
C VAL A 164 -5.56 -15.33 -11.78
N GLU A 165 -5.12 -16.58 -12.00
CA GLU A 165 -4.77 -17.09 -13.32
C GLU A 165 -5.95 -17.05 -14.30
N ASP A 166 -7.18 -17.26 -13.84
CA ASP A 166 -8.40 -17.23 -14.65
C ASP A 166 -8.97 -15.81 -14.84
N THR A 167 -8.45 -14.81 -14.12
CA THR A 167 -8.88 -13.41 -14.17
C THR A 167 -7.85 -12.57 -14.94
N PRO A 168 -8.11 -12.26 -16.23
CA PRO A 168 -7.13 -11.59 -17.10
C PRO A 168 -6.66 -10.22 -16.60
N ASP A 169 -7.53 -9.46 -15.95
CA ASP A 169 -7.27 -8.14 -15.39
C ASP A 169 -6.51 -8.18 -14.08
N ASP A 170 -6.35 -9.37 -13.44
CA ASP A 170 -5.48 -9.58 -12.28
C ASP A 170 -4.11 -10.12 -12.72
N ILE A 171 -4.09 -11.25 -13.44
CA ILE A 171 -2.83 -11.94 -13.80
C ILE A 171 -1.90 -11.06 -14.63
N ILE A 172 -2.44 -10.14 -15.43
CA ILE A 172 -1.62 -9.26 -16.28
C ILE A 172 -0.68 -8.38 -15.47
N PHE A 173 -1.06 -7.97 -14.25
CA PHE A 173 -0.20 -7.19 -13.37
C PHE A 173 0.94 -8.00 -12.77
N ASP A 174 0.71 -9.27 -12.45
CA ASP A 174 1.80 -10.16 -11.99
C ASP A 174 2.82 -10.39 -13.11
N VAL A 175 2.33 -10.62 -14.34
CA VAL A 175 3.20 -10.74 -15.51
C VAL A 175 3.97 -9.45 -15.77
N HIS A 176 3.30 -8.29 -15.65
CA HIS A 176 3.96 -7.00 -15.82
C HIS A 176 5.04 -6.75 -14.73
N ASN A 177 4.72 -7.02 -13.47
CA ASN A 177 5.69 -6.88 -12.39
C ASN A 177 6.91 -7.79 -12.61
N ARG A 178 6.68 -9.04 -13.03
CA ARG A 178 7.76 -9.98 -13.37
C ARG A 178 8.60 -9.49 -14.56
N ALA A 179 7.96 -8.93 -15.57
CA ALA A 179 8.65 -8.36 -16.73
C ALA A 179 9.44 -7.10 -16.38
N LEU A 180 8.91 -6.26 -15.49
CA LEU A 180 9.54 -5.02 -15.07
C LEU A 180 10.75 -5.25 -14.14
N TRP A 181 10.63 -6.17 -13.18
CA TRP A 181 11.60 -6.34 -12.10
C TRP A 181 12.47 -7.61 -12.24
N GLY A 182 12.19 -8.47 -13.23
CA GLY A 182 12.94 -9.71 -13.42
C GLY A 182 12.92 -10.62 -12.20
N ASP A 183 14.09 -11.05 -11.75
CA ASP A 183 14.24 -11.94 -10.58
C ASP A 183 14.27 -11.18 -9.23
N HIS A 184 14.18 -9.86 -9.25
CA HIS A 184 14.08 -9.07 -8.04
C HIS A 184 12.72 -9.33 -7.33
N PRO A 185 12.66 -9.37 -5.96
CA PRO A 185 11.43 -9.67 -5.23
C PRO A 185 10.25 -8.72 -5.51
N HIS A 186 10.47 -7.50 -6.00
CA HIS A 186 9.39 -6.66 -6.51
C HIS A 186 8.64 -7.30 -7.71
N GLY A 187 9.26 -8.23 -8.42
CA GLY A 187 8.65 -9.00 -9.50
C GLY A 187 7.91 -10.26 -9.05
N TYR A 188 7.97 -10.62 -7.78
CA TYR A 188 7.31 -11.83 -7.29
C TYR A 188 5.80 -11.66 -7.20
N ALA A 189 5.05 -12.72 -7.48
CA ALA A 189 3.63 -12.77 -7.18
C ALA A 189 3.44 -12.85 -5.65
N ILE A 190 2.55 -12.03 -5.08
CA ILE A 190 2.30 -12.01 -3.63
C ILE A 190 1.78 -13.38 -3.14
N LEU A 191 0.93 -14.02 -3.92
CA LEU A 191 0.42 -15.38 -3.62
C LEU A 191 1.49 -16.48 -3.74
N GLY A 192 2.66 -16.15 -4.30
CA GLY A 192 3.64 -17.13 -4.70
C GLY A 192 3.29 -17.84 -6.01
N THR A 193 3.97 -18.94 -6.27
CA THR A 193 3.68 -19.84 -7.40
C THR A 193 3.11 -21.15 -6.87
N ARG A 194 2.44 -21.93 -7.76
CA ARG A 194 1.94 -23.26 -7.38
C ARG A 194 3.04 -24.16 -6.82
N ASP A 195 4.27 -24.06 -7.33
CA ASP A 195 5.39 -24.89 -6.91
C ASP A 195 5.96 -24.44 -5.57
N THR A 196 6.16 -23.12 -5.38
CA THR A 196 6.64 -22.59 -4.09
C THR A 196 5.64 -22.85 -2.98
N VAL A 197 4.34 -22.57 -3.19
CA VAL A 197 3.28 -22.82 -2.20
C VAL A 197 3.16 -24.29 -1.82
N ARG A 198 3.40 -25.23 -2.77
CA ARG A 198 3.43 -26.66 -2.45
C ARG A 198 4.66 -27.06 -1.64
N ALA A 199 5.78 -26.38 -1.84
CA ALA A 199 7.05 -26.71 -1.18
C ALA A 199 7.16 -26.14 0.24
N LEU A 200 6.55 -24.95 0.51
CA LEU A 200 6.57 -24.30 1.82
C LEU A 200 6.09 -25.26 2.93
N ASP A 201 6.78 -25.23 4.07
CA ASP A 201 6.43 -26.03 5.24
C ASP A 201 6.25 -25.18 6.52
N VAL A 202 5.99 -25.83 7.65
CA VAL A 202 5.78 -25.14 8.94
C VAL A 202 7.06 -24.46 9.41
N ASP A 203 8.22 -25.03 9.11
CA ASP A 203 9.51 -24.47 9.54
C ASP A 203 9.79 -23.14 8.81
N ASP A 204 9.42 -23.01 7.53
CA ASP A 204 9.49 -21.77 6.77
C ASP A 204 8.63 -20.67 7.41
N LEU A 205 7.39 -21.00 7.76
CA LEU A 205 6.46 -20.08 8.43
C LEU A 205 6.99 -19.63 9.81
N GLN A 206 7.47 -20.58 10.60
CA GLN A 206 8.04 -20.31 11.92
C GLN A 206 9.31 -19.46 11.82
N ALA A 207 10.16 -19.71 10.83
CA ALA A 207 11.38 -18.94 10.59
C ALA A 207 11.04 -17.48 10.24
N LEU A 208 10.10 -17.25 9.31
CA LEU A 208 9.63 -15.90 8.98
C LEU A 208 8.99 -15.23 10.19
N HIS A 209 8.08 -15.92 10.90
CA HIS A 209 7.40 -15.41 12.07
C HIS A 209 8.40 -14.97 13.16
N ALA A 210 9.35 -15.83 13.52
CA ALA A 210 10.37 -15.52 14.53
C ALA A 210 11.25 -14.33 14.11
N ARG A 211 11.52 -14.17 12.82
CA ARG A 211 12.38 -13.11 12.28
C ARG A 211 11.67 -11.76 12.17
N ALA A 212 10.36 -11.75 11.94
CA ALA A 212 9.63 -10.53 11.56
C ALA A 212 8.55 -10.10 12.54
N TYR A 213 7.89 -11.03 13.25
CA TYR A 213 6.70 -10.76 14.08
C TYR A 213 7.07 -10.44 15.53
N HIS A 214 7.82 -9.37 15.71
CA HIS A 214 8.25 -8.91 17.02
C HIS A 214 8.24 -7.37 17.09
N PRO A 215 8.13 -6.76 18.28
CA PRO A 215 7.93 -5.31 18.45
C PRO A 215 8.90 -4.43 17.67
N GLY A 216 10.16 -4.81 17.53
CA GLY A 216 11.15 -4.02 16.80
C GLY A 216 10.85 -3.82 15.32
N ARG A 217 10.01 -4.68 14.73
CA ARG A 217 9.59 -4.60 13.33
C ARG A 217 8.12 -4.22 13.15
N LEU A 218 7.45 -3.83 14.24
CA LEU A 218 6.04 -3.50 14.20
C LEU A 218 5.81 -1.99 14.27
N VAL A 219 4.81 -1.56 13.53
CA VAL A 219 4.15 -0.26 13.69
C VAL A 219 2.71 -0.55 14.09
N VAL A 220 2.25 0.05 15.18
CA VAL A 220 0.85 0.06 15.58
C VAL A 220 0.29 1.44 15.34
N ALA A 221 -0.87 1.53 14.72
CA ALA A 221 -1.59 2.78 14.53
C ALA A 221 -3.06 2.64 14.92
N ALA A 222 -3.59 3.69 15.52
CA ALA A 222 -5.01 3.82 15.81
C ALA A 222 -5.52 5.20 15.43
N SER A 223 -6.76 5.28 14.94
CA SER A 223 -7.41 6.55 14.65
C SER A 223 -8.90 6.47 14.95
N GLY A 224 -9.48 7.56 15.42
CA GLY A 224 -10.87 7.65 15.81
C GLY A 224 -11.05 8.16 17.21
N ARG A 225 -12.00 7.58 17.97
CA ARG A 225 -12.18 7.92 19.37
C ARG A 225 -11.19 7.14 20.23
N VAL A 226 -9.97 7.59 20.26
CA VAL A 226 -8.85 6.99 21.00
C VAL A 226 -7.97 8.10 21.57
N GLU A 227 -7.63 7.98 22.85
CA GLU A 227 -6.60 8.80 23.50
C GLU A 227 -5.29 8.01 23.51
N HIS A 228 -4.16 8.71 23.34
CA HIS A 228 -2.85 8.04 23.19
C HIS A 228 -2.47 7.23 24.42
N GLU A 229 -2.62 7.80 25.60
CA GLU A 229 -2.34 7.14 26.88
C GLU A 229 -3.23 5.91 27.08
N GLN A 230 -4.51 6.01 26.71
CA GLN A 230 -5.44 4.88 26.72
C GLN A 230 -4.95 3.75 25.79
N LEU A 231 -4.47 4.10 24.59
CA LEU A 231 -3.93 3.11 23.66
C LEU A 231 -2.71 2.41 24.25
N LEU A 232 -1.78 3.16 24.84
CA LEU A 232 -0.59 2.59 25.49
C LEU A 232 -0.97 1.64 26.65
N GLU A 233 -1.94 2.02 27.49
CA GLU A 233 -2.46 1.15 28.55
C GLU A 233 -3.14 -0.13 28.01
N VAL A 234 -3.89 -0.01 26.91
CA VAL A 234 -4.53 -1.15 26.27
C VAL A 234 -3.50 -2.12 25.72
N LEU A 235 -2.47 -1.61 25.04
CA LEU A 235 -1.36 -2.41 24.52
C LEU A 235 -0.58 -3.10 25.65
N ASP A 236 -0.36 -2.39 26.77
CA ASP A 236 0.32 -2.96 27.95
C ASP A 236 -0.48 -4.13 28.52
N ARG A 237 -1.79 -3.95 28.77
CA ARG A 237 -2.67 -5.02 29.27
C ARG A 237 -2.78 -6.20 28.31
N ALA A 238 -2.74 -5.96 27.00
CA ALA A 238 -2.76 -7.01 25.97
C ALA A 238 -1.39 -7.68 25.76
N GLY A 239 -0.36 -7.33 26.53
CA GLY A 239 0.94 -8.01 26.51
C GLY A 239 1.92 -7.55 25.44
N TRP A 240 1.63 -6.46 24.69
CA TRP A 240 2.50 -5.97 23.61
C TRP A 240 3.80 -5.40 24.12
N THR A 241 3.79 -4.72 25.28
CA THR A 241 4.94 -4.03 25.85
C THR A 241 5.93 -5.00 26.50
N GLN A 242 5.47 -6.18 26.93
CA GLN A 242 6.28 -7.22 27.55
C GLN A 242 7.02 -8.11 26.54
N ARG A 243 6.69 -8.00 25.25
CA ARG A 243 7.37 -8.77 24.21
C ARG A 243 8.80 -8.27 24.01
N PRO A 244 9.77 -9.18 23.77
CA PRO A 244 11.14 -8.77 23.50
C PRO A 244 11.23 -8.05 22.14
N ARG A 245 12.24 -7.18 22.01
CA ARG A 245 12.46 -6.40 20.79
C ARG A 245 12.67 -7.28 19.55
N GLY A 246 13.22 -8.47 19.71
CA GLY A 246 13.58 -9.35 18.61
C GLY A 246 14.88 -8.96 17.90
N ASP A 247 15.22 -9.75 16.86
CA ASP A 247 16.40 -9.50 16.05
C ASP A 247 16.14 -8.46 14.97
N MET A 248 16.93 -7.38 14.99
CA MET A 248 16.84 -6.27 14.05
C MET A 248 17.81 -6.39 12.87
N THR A 249 18.46 -7.55 12.70
CA THR A 249 19.31 -7.78 11.51
C THR A 249 18.50 -7.50 10.23
N PRO A 250 18.96 -6.59 9.37
CA PRO A 250 18.23 -6.26 8.15
C PRO A 250 17.97 -7.49 7.27
N PHE A 251 16.85 -7.50 6.57
CA PHE A 251 16.68 -8.42 5.47
C PHE A 251 17.66 -8.05 4.35
N ALA A 252 18.26 -9.06 3.73
CA ALA A 252 19.07 -8.82 2.54
C ALA A 252 18.09 -8.60 1.38
N VAL A 253 18.09 -7.39 0.83
CA VAL A 253 17.35 -7.02 -0.37
C VAL A 253 18.37 -6.36 -1.30
N ASP A 254 18.46 -6.86 -2.53
CA ASP A 254 19.34 -6.30 -3.54
C ASP A 254 18.81 -4.91 -3.98
N PRO A 255 19.70 -4.02 -4.46
CA PRO A 255 19.26 -2.77 -5.05
C PRO A 255 18.32 -2.99 -6.23
N VAL A 256 17.29 -2.15 -6.32
CA VAL A 256 16.29 -2.24 -7.38
C VAL A 256 16.87 -1.70 -8.68
N GLU A 257 16.91 -2.55 -9.69
CA GLU A 257 17.15 -2.15 -11.08
C GLU A 257 15.98 -2.64 -11.94
N ALA A 258 15.31 -1.72 -12.64
CA ALA A 258 14.26 -2.11 -13.57
C ALA A 258 14.86 -2.93 -14.73
N ALA A 259 14.39 -4.14 -14.93
CA ALA A 259 14.80 -4.95 -16.06
C ALA A 259 14.20 -4.37 -17.34
N GLY A 260 15.05 -3.87 -18.19
CA GLY A 260 14.82 -3.61 -19.61
C GLY A 260 13.57 -2.82 -20.00
N ALA A 261 13.68 -1.51 -20.12
CA ALA A 261 12.81 -0.72 -20.98
C ALA A 261 12.70 -1.40 -22.37
N HIS A 262 11.48 -1.41 -22.94
CA HIS A 262 11.13 -1.99 -24.26
C HIS A 262 10.91 -3.51 -24.34
N ALA A 263 10.77 -4.24 -23.23
CA ALA A 263 10.38 -5.63 -23.31
C ALA A 263 8.89 -5.74 -23.70
N GLU A 264 8.61 -6.55 -24.73
CA GLU A 264 7.24 -6.90 -25.11
C GLU A 264 6.95 -8.33 -24.67
N HIS A 265 5.92 -8.51 -23.87
CA HIS A 265 5.45 -9.81 -23.40
C HIS A 265 4.04 -10.08 -23.92
N VAL A 266 3.88 -11.10 -24.74
CA VAL A 266 2.62 -11.48 -25.31
C VAL A 266 2.16 -12.82 -24.77
N LEU A 267 1.06 -12.83 -24.01
CA LEU A 267 0.40 -14.04 -23.54
C LEU A 267 -0.84 -14.30 -24.42
N ARG A 268 -0.84 -15.43 -25.12
CA ARG A 268 -1.97 -15.81 -25.95
C ARG A 268 -2.99 -16.61 -25.15
N ARG A 269 -4.20 -16.06 -25.06
CA ARG A 269 -5.37 -16.73 -24.48
C ARG A 269 -6.59 -16.49 -25.36
N ASP A 270 -7.44 -17.50 -25.49
CA ASP A 270 -8.73 -17.41 -26.20
C ASP A 270 -9.78 -16.83 -25.24
N ILE A 271 -9.78 -15.49 -25.18
CA ILE A 271 -10.68 -14.68 -24.34
C ILE A 271 -11.32 -13.56 -25.18
N GLY A 272 -12.43 -13.01 -24.70
CA GLY A 272 -13.23 -12.04 -25.45
C GLY A 272 -12.59 -10.65 -25.62
N GLN A 273 -11.60 -10.31 -24.82
CA GLN A 273 -10.89 -9.02 -24.86
C GLN A 273 -9.37 -9.23 -24.90
N THR A 274 -8.66 -8.22 -25.35
CA THR A 274 -7.21 -8.11 -25.16
C THR A 274 -6.96 -7.12 -24.03
N HIS A 275 -6.31 -7.59 -22.97
CA HIS A 275 -5.85 -6.80 -21.84
C HIS A 275 -4.43 -6.35 -22.10
N ILE A 276 -4.13 -5.11 -21.79
CA ILE A 276 -2.83 -4.48 -22.05
C ILE A 276 -2.39 -3.72 -20.80
N VAL A 277 -1.15 -3.93 -20.40
CA VAL A 277 -0.44 -3.08 -19.43
C VAL A 277 0.78 -2.48 -20.14
N LEU A 278 0.86 -1.17 -20.13
CA LEU A 278 2.03 -0.41 -20.56
C LEU A 278 2.54 0.36 -19.36
N GLY A 279 3.61 -0.13 -18.70
CA GLY A 279 4.05 0.41 -17.43
C GLY A 279 5.56 0.34 -17.23
N GLY A 280 6.05 1.08 -16.28
CA GLY A 280 7.46 1.21 -15.98
C GLY A 280 7.74 1.46 -14.50
N GLN A 281 9.00 1.74 -14.22
CA GLN A 281 9.42 2.13 -12.88
C GLN A 281 8.75 3.45 -12.48
N GLY A 282 8.13 3.46 -11.30
CA GLY A 282 7.46 4.60 -10.71
C GLY A 282 8.32 5.33 -9.67
N ILE A 283 7.71 6.32 -9.06
CA ILE A 283 8.35 7.20 -8.08
C ILE A 283 8.39 6.57 -6.69
N ALA A 284 9.50 6.73 -5.97
CA ALA A 284 9.61 6.29 -4.57
C ALA A 284 8.68 7.10 -3.65
N TYR A 285 8.23 6.48 -2.56
CA TYR A 285 7.33 7.13 -1.59
C TYR A 285 7.97 8.38 -0.95
N GLY A 286 9.28 8.35 -0.70
CA GLY A 286 10.04 9.46 -0.13
C GLY A 286 10.41 10.59 -1.10
N ASP A 287 10.19 10.44 -2.42
CA ASP A 287 10.54 11.49 -3.40
C ASP A 287 9.65 12.73 -3.21
N PRO A 288 10.22 13.93 -3.04
CA PRO A 288 9.45 15.17 -2.87
C PRO A 288 8.55 15.49 -4.06
N ARG A 289 8.85 14.99 -5.28
CA ARG A 289 8.08 15.19 -6.50
C ARG A 289 6.83 14.30 -6.59
N ARG A 290 6.60 13.39 -5.61
CA ARG A 290 5.46 12.44 -5.66
C ARG A 290 4.10 13.11 -5.79
N PHE A 291 3.93 14.34 -5.29
CA PHE A 291 2.67 15.09 -5.46
C PHE A 291 2.49 15.60 -6.89
N ALA A 292 3.56 16.02 -7.55
CA ALA A 292 3.53 16.36 -8.96
C ALA A 292 3.24 15.11 -9.81
N PHE A 293 3.87 13.98 -9.48
CA PHE A 293 3.59 12.69 -10.10
C PHE A 293 2.10 12.32 -9.96
N ALA A 294 1.53 12.43 -8.75
CA ALA A 294 0.12 12.14 -8.51
C ALA A 294 -0.82 13.04 -9.33
N VAL A 295 -0.48 14.32 -9.53
CA VAL A 295 -1.25 15.22 -10.39
C VAL A 295 -1.21 14.78 -11.85
N VAL A 296 -0.03 14.42 -12.38
CA VAL A 296 0.10 13.94 -13.77
C VAL A 296 -0.64 12.63 -13.95
N ASP A 297 -0.45 11.66 -13.06
CA ASP A 297 -1.11 10.36 -13.10
C ASP A 297 -2.64 10.48 -13.08
N MET A 298 -3.17 11.29 -12.16
CA MET A 298 -4.60 11.54 -12.03
C MET A 298 -5.21 12.17 -13.28
N LEU A 299 -4.56 13.16 -13.88
CA LEU A 299 -5.04 13.81 -15.10
C LEU A 299 -4.85 12.96 -16.35
N LEU A 300 -3.85 12.06 -16.34
CA LEU A 300 -3.64 11.12 -17.44
C LEU A 300 -4.72 10.03 -17.46
N GLY A 301 -4.98 9.34 -16.34
CA GLY A 301 -5.85 8.17 -16.32
C GLY A 301 -6.66 7.94 -15.04
N GLY A 302 -6.69 8.90 -14.11
CA GLY A 302 -7.30 8.73 -12.78
C GLY A 302 -8.83 8.90 -12.70
N GLY A 303 -9.54 8.96 -13.82
CA GLY A 303 -11.01 9.08 -13.79
C GLY A 303 -11.63 9.49 -15.12
N MET A 304 -12.96 9.70 -15.14
CA MET A 304 -13.71 9.99 -16.37
C MET A 304 -13.31 11.29 -17.09
N SER A 305 -12.75 12.26 -16.39
CA SER A 305 -12.25 13.51 -16.98
C SER A 305 -10.79 13.45 -17.43
N SER A 306 -10.13 12.30 -17.26
CA SER A 306 -8.73 12.12 -17.63
C SER A 306 -8.52 12.06 -19.14
N LYS A 307 -7.31 12.41 -19.58
CA LYS A 307 -6.95 12.44 -21.01
C LYS A 307 -7.16 11.09 -21.71
N LEU A 308 -6.76 9.99 -21.06
CA LEU A 308 -6.93 8.64 -21.64
C LEU A 308 -8.39 8.24 -21.72
N PHE A 309 -9.19 8.49 -20.69
CA PHE A 309 -10.61 8.18 -20.72
C PHE A 309 -11.33 8.95 -21.83
N GLN A 310 -11.08 10.26 -21.92
CA GLN A 310 -11.69 11.09 -22.95
C GLN A 310 -11.26 10.64 -24.37
N ARG A 311 -9.96 10.43 -24.58
CA ARG A 311 -9.46 10.08 -25.92
C ARG A 311 -9.83 8.67 -26.36
N VAL A 312 -9.53 7.66 -25.50
CA VAL A 312 -9.61 6.25 -25.90
C VAL A 312 -11.04 5.72 -25.81
N ARG A 313 -11.78 6.14 -24.76
CA ARG A 313 -13.14 5.65 -24.53
C ARG A 313 -14.22 6.54 -25.14
N GLU A 314 -14.22 7.84 -24.83
CA GLU A 314 -15.32 8.73 -25.24
C GLU A 314 -15.23 9.14 -26.71
N GLU A 315 -14.04 9.53 -27.19
CA GLU A 315 -13.87 10.00 -28.58
C GLU A 315 -13.75 8.86 -29.58
N LEU A 316 -12.91 7.86 -29.27
CA LEU A 316 -12.58 6.77 -30.21
C LEU A 316 -13.41 5.51 -29.96
N GLY A 317 -13.97 5.31 -28.76
CA GLY A 317 -14.78 4.12 -28.45
C GLY A 317 -14.00 2.81 -28.47
N LEU A 318 -12.67 2.85 -28.28
CA LEU A 318 -11.78 1.69 -28.46
C LEU A 318 -11.68 0.78 -27.24
N ALA A 319 -11.92 1.31 -26.03
CA ALA A 319 -11.83 0.54 -24.80
C ALA A 319 -12.95 0.92 -23.83
N TYR A 320 -13.52 -0.07 -23.15
CA TYR A 320 -14.45 0.18 -22.04
C TYR A 320 -13.70 0.59 -20.77
N SER A 321 -12.57 -0.05 -20.50
CA SER A 321 -11.70 0.22 -19.36
C SER A 321 -10.37 0.76 -19.83
N VAL A 322 -10.01 1.96 -19.36
CA VAL A 322 -8.69 2.56 -19.51
C VAL A 322 -8.41 3.41 -18.28
N SER A 323 -7.29 3.15 -17.60
CA SER A 323 -6.91 3.86 -16.39
C SER A 323 -5.41 3.80 -16.16
N THR A 324 -4.88 4.72 -15.36
CA THR A 324 -3.55 4.60 -14.79
C THR A 324 -3.59 3.80 -13.50
N PHE A 325 -2.44 3.20 -13.16
CA PHE A 325 -2.15 2.61 -11.85
C PHE A 325 -0.80 3.10 -11.35
N ASN A 326 -0.64 3.20 -10.04
CA ASN A 326 0.66 3.47 -9.43
C ASN A 326 0.76 2.82 -8.06
N SER A 327 1.99 2.40 -7.72
CA SER A 327 2.39 1.92 -6.39
C SER A 327 3.75 2.50 -6.07
N SER A 328 3.86 3.22 -4.96
CA SER A 328 5.14 3.76 -4.49
C SER A 328 5.66 2.90 -3.34
N PHE A 329 6.92 2.50 -3.43
CA PHE A 329 7.66 1.71 -2.45
C PHE A 329 8.72 2.57 -1.78
N ALA A 330 9.50 2.00 -0.86
CA ALA A 330 10.54 2.74 -0.15
C ALA A 330 11.55 3.38 -1.10
N ASP A 331 12.09 2.61 -2.04
CA ASP A 331 13.19 3.02 -2.92
C ASP A 331 12.78 3.22 -4.39
N THR A 332 11.57 2.80 -4.76
CA THR A 332 11.09 2.79 -6.14
C THR A 332 9.57 2.85 -6.20
N GLY A 333 9.00 2.55 -7.34
CA GLY A 333 7.57 2.36 -7.56
C GLY A 333 7.31 1.64 -8.88
N ALA A 334 6.06 1.28 -9.11
CA ALA A 334 5.57 0.81 -10.40
C ALA A 334 4.37 1.66 -10.81
N HIS A 335 4.30 2.04 -12.07
CA HIS A 335 3.17 2.78 -12.61
C HIS A 335 2.93 2.42 -14.07
N GLY A 336 1.78 2.81 -14.59
CA GLY A 336 1.49 2.61 -16.00
C GLY A 336 0.02 2.81 -16.33
N VAL A 337 -0.32 2.36 -17.52
CA VAL A 337 -1.69 2.36 -18.06
C VAL A 337 -2.15 0.92 -18.24
N TYR A 338 -3.34 0.63 -17.74
CA TYR A 338 -4.09 -0.57 -18.04
C TYR A 338 -5.24 -0.23 -18.97
N LEU A 339 -5.47 -1.08 -19.97
CA LEU A 339 -6.67 -1.01 -20.81
C LEU A 339 -7.14 -2.41 -21.22
N ALA A 340 -8.46 -2.51 -21.48
CA ALA A 340 -9.09 -3.69 -22.07
C ALA A 340 -9.92 -3.29 -23.28
N SER A 341 -9.63 -3.91 -24.43
CA SER A 341 -10.23 -3.60 -25.73
C SER A 341 -10.66 -4.86 -26.47
N ALA A 342 -11.52 -4.71 -27.47
CA ALA A 342 -11.81 -5.80 -28.39
C ALA A 342 -10.52 -6.20 -29.14
N PRO A 343 -10.32 -7.50 -29.47
CA PRO A 343 -9.08 -7.97 -30.06
C PRO A 343 -8.71 -7.29 -31.40
N ASP A 344 -9.71 -6.92 -32.19
CA ASP A 344 -9.55 -6.27 -33.51
C ASP A 344 -9.22 -4.78 -33.42
N THR A 345 -9.48 -4.12 -32.27
CA THR A 345 -9.18 -2.70 -32.03
C THR A 345 -8.07 -2.48 -31.02
N ALA A 346 -7.53 -3.55 -30.43
CA ALA A 346 -6.57 -3.46 -29.35
C ALA A 346 -5.27 -2.73 -29.72
N GLN A 347 -4.78 -2.91 -30.97
CA GLN A 347 -3.59 -2.18 -31.44
C GLN A 347 -3.88 -0.69 -31.58
N GLU A 348 -5.02 -0.32 -32.16
CA GLU A 348 -5.43 1.08 -32.30
C GLU A 348 -5.60 1.75 -30.92
N ALA A 349 -6.16 1.02 -29.96
CA ALA A 349 -6.30 1.50 -28.58
C ALA A 349 -4.92 1.74 -27.91
N LEU A 350 -3.97 0.82 -28.07
CA LEU A 350 -2.60 1.00 -27.58
C LEU A 350 -1.90 2.19 -28.23
N ASP A 351 -2.05 2.35 -29.56
CA ASP A 351 -1.44 3.46 -30.28
C ASP A 351 -2.00 4.81 -29.80
N ALA A 352 -3.31 4.89 -29.56
CA ALA A 352 -3.94 6.07 -28.98
C ALA A 352 -3.45 6.37 -27.54
N VAL A 353 -3.24 5.34 -26.72
CA VAL A 353 -2.63 5.49 -25.39
C VAL A 353 -1.22 6.05 -25.49
N ARG A 354 -0.37 5.47 -26.37
CA ARG A 354 0.99 5.93 -26.60
C ARG A 354 1.03 7.39 -27.08
N GLU A 355 0.13 7.78 -27.99
CA GLU A 355 0.02 9.16 -28.49
C GLU A 355 -0.23 10.15 -27.33
N VAL A 356 -1.21 9.86 -26.47
CA VAL A 356 -1.52 10.70 -25.30
C VAL A 356 -0.36 10.76 -24.31
N MET A 357 0.28 9.62 -24.04
CA MET A 357 1.44 9.57 -23.12
C MET A 357 2.63 10.35 -23.69
N HIS A 358 2.93 10.22 -24.98
CA HIS A 358 3.98 11.00 -25.64
C HIS A 358 3.72 12.50 -25.55
N GLU A 359 2.47 12.93 -25.76
CA GLU A 359 2.08 14.33 -25.64
C GLU A 359 2.35 14.85 -24.20
N VAL A 360 1.92 14.10 -23.19
CA VAL A 360 2.14 14.44 -21.78
C VAL A 360 3.63 14.45 -21.44
N ALA A 361 4.38 13.45 -21.89
CA ALA A 361 5.83 13.36 -21.65
C ALA A 361 6.61 14.51 -22.30
N ALA A 362 6.20 14.95 -23.50
CA ALA A 362 6.88 16.01 -24.23
C ALA A 362 6.54 17.42 -23.72
N ASN A 363 5.27 17.66 -23.38
CA ASN A 363 4.73 19.00 -23.09
C ASN A 363 4.44 19.25 -21.61
N GLY A 364 4.29 18.18 -20.78
CA GLY A 364 3.76 18.27 -19.43
C GLY A 364 2.27 18.59 -19.45
N LEU A 365 1.84 19.38 -18.47
CA LEU A 365 0.48 19.90 -18.33
C LEU A 365 0.44 21.38 -18.63
N THR A 366 -0.65 21.86 -19.20
CA THR A 366 -0.90 23.31 -19.33
C THR A 366 -1.15 23.92 -17.95
N SER A 367 -0.98 25.24 -17.82
CA SER A 367 -1.26 25.96 -16.57
C SER A 367 -2.70 25.74 -16.07
N GLU A 368 -3.68 25.64 -16.99
CA GLU A 368 -5.07 25.37 -16.65
C GLU A 368 -5.28 23.94 -16.15
N GLU A 369 -4.70 22.95 -16.79
CA GLU A 369 -4.72 21.54 -16.37
C GLU A 369 -4.05 21.39 -15.01
N LEU A 370 -2.87 21.97 -14.80
CA LEU A 370 -2.18 21.94 -13.51
C LEU A 370 -3.05 22.54 -12.40
N ALA A 371 -3.68 23.71 -12.65
CA ALA A 371 -4.56 24.32 -11.68
C ALA A 371 -5.81 23.45 -11.38
N ALA A 372 -6.37 22.79 -12.39
CA ALA A 372 -7.47 21.83 -12.22
C ALA A 372 -7.03 20.59 -11.43
N GLY A 373 -5.87 20.02 -11.76
CA GLY A 373 -5.31 18.86 -11.07
C GLY A 373 -5.01 19.14 -9.60
N LYS A 374 -4.43 20.26 -9.27
CA LYS A 374 -4.22 20.70 -7.88
C LYS A 374 -5.54 20.77 -7.10
N ARG A 375 -6.59 21.36 -7.67
CA ARG A 375 -7.92 21.41 -7.03
C ARG A 375 -8.49 20.03 -6.79
N GLN A 376 -8.36 19.12 -7.78
CA GLN A 376 -8.85 17.77 -7.68
C GLN A 376 -8.09 16.95 -6.63
N LEU A 377 -6.74 17.00 -6.64
CA LEU A 377 -5.91 16.31 -5.66
C LEU A 377 -6.17 16.79 -4.23
N ARG A 378 -6.32 18.12 -4.04
CA ARG A 378 -6.71 18.70 -2.75
C ARG A 378 -8.06 18.15 -2.27
N GLY A 379 -9.05 18.10 -3.15
CA GLY A 379 -10.37 17.51 -2.82
C GLY A 379 -10.27 16.05 -2.39
N GLN A 380 -9.53 15.23 -3.13
CA GLN A 380 -9.31 13.83 -2.78
C GLN A 380 -8.58 13.65 -1.44
N LEU A 381 -7.53 14.44 -1.19
CA LEU A 381 -6.80 14.42 0.08
C LEU A 381 -7.71 14.77 1.27
N VAL A 382 -8.51 15.82 1.17
CA VAL A 382 -9.42 16.22 2.25
C VAL A 382 -10.49 15.16 2.49
N LEU A 383 -11.15 14.67 1.43
CA LEU A 383 -12.20 13.69 1.54
C LEU A 383 -11.67 12.35 2.09
N SER A 384 -10.45 11.95 1.74
CA SER A 384 -9.84 10.73 2.29
C SER A 384 -9.61 10.81 3.80
N MET A 385 -9.45 12.03 4.34
CA MET A 385 -9.24 12.25 5.78
C MET A 385 -10.52 12.24 6.62
N GLU A 386 -11.70 12.06 6.03
CA GLU A 386 -12.94 11.92 6.81
C GLU A 386 -13.06 10.53 7.48
N GLY A 387 -12.48 9.50 6.87
CA GLY A 387 -12.51 8.14 7.39
C GLY A 387 -11.45 7.85 8.44
N VAL A 388 -11.83 7.26 9.58
CA VAL A 388 -10.88 6.87 10.64
C VAL A 388 -9.88 5.82 10.14
N SER A 389 -10.29 4.88 9.29
CA SER A 389 -9.39 3.89 8.70
C SER A 389 -8.34 4.54 7.79
N SER A 390 -8.73 5.48 6.92
CA SER A 390 -7.78 6.18 6.04
C SER A 390 -6.73 6.98 6.82
N ARG A 391 -7.14 7.58 7.95
CA ARG A 391 -6.22 8.28 8.87
C ARG A 391 -5.24 7.32 9.51
N MET A 392 -5.72 6.17 9.98
CA MET A 392 -4.89 5.11 10.56
C MET A 392 -3.86 4.59 9.54
N TYR A 393 -4.30 4.27 8.32
CA TYR A 393 -3.39 3.84 7.24
C TYR A 393 -2.32 4.89 6.93
N ARG A 394 -2.74 6.14 6.81
CA ARG A 394 -1.81 7.25 6.55
C ARG A 394 -0.75 7.38 7.66
N ALA A 395 -1.16 7.28 8.93
CA ALA A 395 -0.24 7.34 10.06
C ALA A 395 0.77 6.18 9.99
N ALA A 396 0.28 4.95 9.79
CA ALA A 396 1.10 3.77 9.66
C ALA A 396 2.08 3.85 8.48
N THR A 397 1.58 4.18 7.28
CA THR A 397 2.40 4.29 6.06
C THR A 397 3.49 5.34 6.21
N THR A 398 3.18 6.50 6.80
CA THR A 398 4.16 7.55 7.08
C THR A 398 5.29 7.03 7.98
N ALA A 399 4.97 6.24 9.02
CA ALA A 399 5.97 5.65 9.90
C ALA A 399 6.74 4.50 9.24
N LEU A 400 6.09 3.68 8.41
CA LEU A 400 6.72 2.58 7.68
C LEU A 400 7.82 3.10 6.75
N TYR A 401 7.55 4.18 6.03
CA TYR A 401 8.50 4.80 5.10
C TYR A 401 9.41 5.87 5.73
N GLY A 402 9.31 6.09 7.04
CA GLY A 402 10.18 7.04 7.74
C GLY A 402 9.94 8.51 7.37
N GLU A 403 8.79 8.81 6.76
CA GLU A 403 8.43 10.16 6.36
C GLU A 403 7.92 11.00 7.55
N PRO A 404 8.15 12.32 7.54
CA PRO A 404 7.56 13.20 8.54
C PRO A 404 6.04 13.25 8.37
N PHE A 405 5.31 13.08 9.46
CA PHE A 405 3.86 13.29 9.44
C PHE A 405 3.55 14.78 9.16
N ARG A 406 2.66 15.02 8.22
CA ARG A 406 2.23 16.36 7.81
C ARG A 406 0.74 16.53 8.11
N THR A 407 0.33 17.69 8.59
CA THR A 407 -1.10 18.00 8.70
C THR A 407 -1.75 18.10 7.32
N VAL A 408 -3.08 18.08 7.27
CA VAL A 408 -3.81 18.26 6.01
C VAL A 408 -3.44 19.59 5.35
N ASP A 409 -3.33 20.68 6.14
CA ASP A 409 -2.94 21.99 5.63
C ASP A 409 -1.52 22.00 5.06
N GLN A 410 -0.58 21.29 5.71
CA GLN A 410 0.79 21.13 5.19
C GLN A 410 0.79 20.34 3.87
N LEU A 411 -0.03 19.30 3.76
CA LEU A 411 -0.17 18.55 2.50
C LEU A 411 -0.80 19.42 1.40
N MET A 412 -1.83 20.20 1.73
CA MET A 412 -2.43 21.15 0.79
C MET A 412 -1.42 22.20 0.32
N ALA A 413 -0.55 22.68 1.22
CA ALA A 413 0.51 23.62 0.86
C ALA A 413 1.55 22.99 -0.09
N LEU A 414 1.89 21.72 0.09
CA LEU A 414 2.78 20.99 -0.84
C LEU A 414 2.14 20.83 -2.22
N VAL A 415 0.85 20.52 -2.28
CA VAL A 415 0.13 20.42 -3.55
C VAL A 415 0.07 21.80 -4.24
N GLU A 416 -0.17 22.88 -3.49
CA GLU A 416 -0.21 24.24 -4.05
C GLU A 416 1.15 24.69 -4.58
N ALA A 417 2.24 24.25 -3.95
CA ALA A 417 3.61 24.60 -4.33
C ALA A 417 4.11 23.90 -5.60
N ILE A 418 3.38 22.91 -6.13
CA ILE A 418 3.76 22.24 -7.38
C ILE A 418 3.82 23.27 -8.51
N ASP A 419 4.92 23.33 -9.22
CA ASP A 419 5.12 24.22 -10.38
C ASP A 419 5.15 23.44 -11.71
N GLU A 420 5.09 24.18 -12.81
CA GLU A 420 5.07 23.61 -14.16
C GLU A 420 6.40 22.91 -14.50
N ASP A 421 7.52 23.39 -13.97
CA ASP A 421 8.83 22.82 -14.25
C ASP A 421 8.98 21.42 -13.62
N THR A 422 8.56 21.29 -12.36
CA THR A 422 8.50 19.98 -11.66
C THR A 422 7.57 19.02 -12.36
N VAL A 423 6.38 19.48 -12.80
CA VAL A 423 5.43 18.64 -13.57
C VAL A 423 6.05 18.18 -14.88
N ARG A 424 6.74 19.06 -15.60
CA ARG A 424 7.37 18.74 -16.88
C ARG A 424 8.54 17.77 -16.71
N GLU A 425 9.32 17.92 -15.63
CA GLU A 425 10.38 16.96 -15.26
C GLU A 425 9.80 15.58 -15.01
N VAL A 426 8.80 15.48 -14.14
CA VAL A 426 8.13 14.21 -13.79
C VAL A 426 7.47 13.57 -15.02
N ALA A 427 6.77 14.35 -15.84
CA ALA A 427 6.13 13.84 -17.04
C ALA A 427 7.14 13.22 -18.01
N ARG A 428 8.27 13.88 -18.23
CA ARG A 428 9.34 13.39 -19.10
C ARG A 428 10.06 12.17 -18.54
N GLU A 429 10.25 12.12 -17.21
CA GLU A 429 10.99 11.04 -16.54
C GLU A 429 10.17 9.77 -16.46
N TYR A 430 8.90 9.87 -16.06
CA TYR A 430 8.08 8.70 -15.74
C TYR A 430 7.03 8.35 -16.81
N PHE A 431 6.47 9.31 -17.53
CA PHE A 431 5.32 9.06 -18.41
C PHE A 431 5.68 8.93 -19.90
N ASN A 432 6.96 8.80 -20.24
CA ASN A 432 7.36 8.49 -21.61
C ASN A 432 7.15 6.99 -21.93
N PRO A 433 6.20 6.64 -22.81
CA PRO A 433 5.87 5.23 -23.10
C PRO A 433 7.03 4.44 -23.69
N ASP A 434 8.01 5.11 -24.34
CA ASP A 434 9.20 4.44 -24.87
C ASP A 434 10.10 3.81 -23.78
N ARG A 435 9.86 4.13 -22.53
CA ARG A 435 10.60 3.59 -21.37
C ARG A 435 9.82 2.53 -20.61
N HIS A 436 8.67 2.14 -21.13
CA HIS A 436 7.76 1.21 -20.47
C HIS A 436 7.88 -0.21 -21.03
N VAL A 437 7.55 -1.16 -20.20
CA VAL A 437 7.35 -2.56 -20.55
C VAL A 437 5.91 -2.73 -21.02
N LEU A 438 5.73 -3.39 -22.16
CA LEU A 438 4.42 -3.74 -22.70
C LEU A 438 4.11 -5.20 -22.37
N VAL A 439 2.98 -5.42 -21.74
CA VAL A 439 2.39 -6.76 -21.57
C VAL A 439 1.02 -6.78 -22.22
N SER A 440 0.78 -7.77 -23.07
CA SER A 440 -0.53 -8.01 -23.66
C SER A 440 -0.99 -9.45 -23.43
N LEU A 441 -2.26 -9.60 -23.05
CA LEU A 441 -2.90 -10.88 -22.79
C LEU A 441 -4.23 -10.93 -23.60
N GLY A 442 -4.32 -11.82 -24.57
CA GLY A 442 -5.49 -11.92 -25.44
C GLY A 442 -5.27 -12.87 -26.63
N PRO A 443 -6.26 -12.99 -27.53
CA PRO A 443 -6.17 -13.89 -28.67
C PRO A 443 -5.17 -13.42 -29.73
N GLN A 444 -4.89 -12.12 -29.79
CA GLN A 444 -3.97 -11.51 -30.76
C GLN A 444 -2.81 -10.81 -30.06
N ALA A 445 -1.65 -10.81 -30.71
CA ALA A 445 -0.50 -10.04 -30.24
C ALA A 445 -0.71 -8.55 -30.55
N VAL A 446 -0.38 -7.70 -29.57
CA VAL A 446 -0.33 -6.24 -29.70
C VAL A 446 1.11 -5.81 -29.47
N ARG A 447 1.62 -4.80 -30.21
CA ARG A 447 3.02 -4.38 -30.19
C ARG A 447 3.19 -2.87 -30.12
#